data_eb3b115f132bcbe462dc7d7176a77759
#
_entry.id   eb3b115f132bcbe462dc7d7176a77759
#
_cell.length_a   1.000
_cell.length_b   1.000
_cell.length_c   1.000
_cell.angle_alpha   90.00
_cell.angle_beta   90.00
_cell.angle_gamma   90.00
#
_symmetry.space_group_name_H-M   'P 1'
#
loop_
_entity.id
_entity.type
_entity.pdbx_description
1 polymer ?
#
loop_
_entity_poly.entity_id
_entity_poly.type
_entity_poly.pdbx_seq_one_letter_code
_entity_poly.pdbx_strand_id
1 'polypeptide(L)'
;MKPFAERFQYVEFDMSTSTWPAAIPTRLDAVVSSMCIHHLPDHRKKGLFAEIFEHLAPGGWYLNYEAASTADPAVEEAWQRANDRHDPEQAHKNIHRTPQEQARYENHMRYLIPLPQQLDYLQSAGFLGIDVYWKHLDNVIYGGYRPV
;
A
#
# COMPACT_ATOMS: atom_id res chain seq x y z
N MET A 1 8.16 18.87 13.17
CA MET A 1 8.60 19.10 11.78
C MET A 1 9.36 20.41 11.54
N LYS A 2 9.48 21.32 12.55
CA LYS A 2 10.21 22.60 12.38
C LYS A 2 11.65 22.49 11.84
N PRO A 3 12.50 21.49 12.22
CA PRO A 3 13.87 21.45 11.69
C PRO A 3 13.98 21.07 10.20
N PHE A 4 12.88 20.65 9.56
CA PHE A 4 12.86 20.21 8.16
C PHE A 4 11.89 21.03 7.28
N ALA A 5 11.33 22.13 7.81
CA ALA A 5 10.26 22.90 7.16
C ALA A 5 10.65 23.39 5.74
N GLU A 6 11.91 23.77 5.52
CA GLU A 6 12.40 24.23 4.23
C GLU A 6 12.63 23.09 3.20
N ARG A 7 12.59 21.83 3.67
CA ARG A 7 12.78 20.61 2.85
C ARG A 7 11.49 19.81 2.68
N PHE A 8 10.37 20.33 3.20
CA PHE A 8 9.08 19.68 3.13
C PHE A 8 8.11 20.51 2.31
N GLN A 9 7.51 19.88 1.30
CA GLN A 9 6.43 20.45 0.50
C GLN A 9 5.20 19.53 0.62
N TYR A 10 4.05 20.11 0.97
CA TYR A 10 2.76 19.42 0.90
C TYR A 10 2.20 19.59 -0.52
N VAL A 11 1.77 18.47 -1.11
CA VAL A 11 1.10 18.43 -2.41
C VAL A 11 -0.13 17.52 -2.28
N GLU A 12 -1.30 18.02 -2.62
CA GLU A 12 -2.50 17.20 -2.70
C GLU A 12 -2.45 16.34 -3.95
N PHE A 13 -2.68 15.04 -3.80
CA PHE A 13 -2.66 14.07 -4.89
C PHE A 13 -3.81 13.08 -4.79
N ASP A 14 -4.68 13.06 -5.81
CA ASP A 14 -5.71 12.05 -5.96
C ASP A 14 -5.15 10.82 -6.71
N MET A 15 -4.77 9.80 -5.96
CA MET A 15 -4.23 8.55 -6.52
C MET A 15 -5.25 7.74 -7.34
N SER A 16 -6.55 8.08 -7.30
CA SER A 16 -7.56 7.42 -8.14
C SER A 16 -7.43 7.76 -9.62
N THR A 17 -6.76 8.88 -9.91
CA THR A 17 -6.47 9.34 -11.28
C THR A 17 -5.03 9.04 -11.68
N SER A 18 -4.74 9.07 -12.98
CA SER A 18 -3.38 8.92 -13.52
C SER A 18 -2.63 10.26 -13.66
N THR A 19 -3.25 11.36 -13.25
CA THR A 19 -2.66 12.70 -13.39
C THR A 19 -1.88 13.06 -12.14
N TRP A 20 -0.56 13.08 -12.24
CA TRP A 20 0.32 13.53 -11.17
C TRP A 20 0.35 15.05 -11.12
N PRO A 21 0.32 15.65 -9.91
CA PRO A 21 0.47 17.10 -9.77
C PRO A 21 1.81 17.59 -10.32
N ALA A 22 1.79 18.67 -11.08
CA ALA A 22 3.02 19.24 -11.68
C ALA A 22 4.08 19.67 -10.64
N ALA A 23 3.70 19.83 -9.39
CA ALA A 23 4.60 20.13 -8.29
C ALA A 23 5.43 18.91 -7.82
N ILE A 24 5.06 17.68 -8.24
CA ILE A 24 5.83 16.48 -7.90
C ILE A 24 6.94 16.30 -8.94
N PRO A 25 8.23 16.20 -8.51
CA PRO A 25 9.34 15.99 -9.43
C PRO A 25 9.24 14.66 -10.19
N THR A 26 9.78 14.61 -11.39
CA THR A 26 9.85 13.42 -12.25
C THR A 26 11.10 12.55 -12.06
N ARG A 27 11.94 12.86 -11.08
CA ARG A 27 13.18 12.12 -10.78
C ARG A 27 13.34 12.01 -9.27
N LEU A 28 12.49 11.16 -8.67
CA LEU A 28 12.48 10.93 -7.24
C LEU A 28 13.53 9.88 -6.87
N ASP A 29 14.31 10.12 -5.83
CA ASP A 29 15.25 9.14 -5.29
C ASP A 29 14.52 8.00 -4.55
N ALA A 30 13.35 8.31 -3.97
CA ALA A 30 12.49 7.31 -3.35
C ALA A 30 11.03 7.73 -3.36
N VAL A 31 10.15 6.74 -3.43
CA VAL A 31 8.72 6.86 -3.14
C VAL A 31 8.37 5.90 -2.00
N VAL A 32 7.73 6.41 -0.97
CA VAL A 32 7.29 5.63 0.19
C VAL A 32 5.79 5.80 0.34
N SER A 33 5.07 4.69 0.46
CA SER A 33 3.63 4.67 0.69
C SER A 33 3.31 3.93 1.98
N SER A 34 2.23 4.33 2.66
CA SER A 34 1.78 3.69 3.88
C SER A 34 0.27 3.67 3.98
N MET A 35 -0.31 2.47 4.02
CA MET A 35 -1.72 2.20 4.31
C MET A 35 -2.70 3.04 3.48
N CYS A 36 -2.47 3.16 2.17
CA CYS A 36 -3.32 3.97 1.30
C CYS A 36 -3.63 3.32 -0.07
N ILE A 37 -2.71 2.56 -0.66
CA ILE A 37 -2.90 2.00 -2.02
C ILE A 37 -3.96 0.91 -2.04
N HIS A 38 -4.18 0.18 -0.94
CA HIS A 38 -5.21 -0.86 -0.86
C HIS A 38 -6.64 -0.35 -1.08
N HIS A 39 -6.88 0.95 -0.94
CA HIS A 39 -8.18 1.54 -1.23
C HIS A 39 -8.49 1.70 -2.73
N LEU A 40 -7.52 1.48 -3.60
CA LEU A 40 -7.69 1.60 -5.04
C LEU A 40 -8.17 0.28 -5.66
N PRO A 41 -8.96 0.31 -6.74
CA PRO A 41 -9.26 -0.90 -7.52
C PRO A 41 -8.00 -1.43 -8.20
N ASP A 42 -7.97 -2.73 -8.50
CA ASP A 42 -6.76 -3.46 -8.95
C ASP A 42 -6.10 -2.87 -10.19
N HIS A 43 -6.91 -2.53 -11.20
CA HIS A 43 -6.39 -1.90 -12.43
C HIS A 43 -5.68 -0.57 -12.14
N ARG A 44 -6.18 0.18 -11.12
CA ARG A 44 -5.58 1.46 -10.73
C ARG A 44 -4.29 1.24 -9.91
N LYS A 45 -4.25 0.23 -9.02
CA LYS A 45 -3.01 -0.15 -8.32
C LYS A 45 -1.89 -0.47 -9.33
N LYS A 46 -2.21 -1.32 -10.32
CA LYS A 46 -1.27 -1.68 -11.37
C LYS A 46 -0.77 -0.46 -12.15
N GLY A 47 -1.68 0.46 -12.52
CA GLY A 47 -1.32 1.71 -13.18
C GLY A 47 -0.44 2.60 -12.31
N LEU A 48 -0.80 2.76 -11.02
CA LEU A 48 -0.03 3.58 -10.08
C LEU A 48 1.40 3.07 -9.88
N PHE A 49 1.62 1.76 -9.81
CA PHE A 49 2.98 1.21 -9.72
C PHE A 49 3.82 1.50 -10.95
N ALA A 50 3.24 1.45 -12.15
CA ALA A 50 3.92 1.86 -13.38
C ALA A 50 4.26 3.36 -13.37
N GLU A 51 3.33 4.20 -12.92
CA GLU A 51 3.55 5.64 -12.79
C GLU A 51 4.65 5.97 -11.76
N ILE A 52 4.64 5.29 -10.60
CA ILE A 52 5.71 5.42 -9.59
C ILE A 52 7.06 5.04 -10.21
N PHE A 53 7.12 3.94 -10.95
CA PHE A 53 8.34 3.52 -11.64
C PHE A 53 8.86 4.59 -12.59
N GLU A 54 7.99 5.23 -13.36
CA GLU A 54 8.37 6.30 -14.28
C GLU A 54 8.87 7.57 -13.57
N HIS A 55 8.31 7.88 -12.40
CA HIS A 55 8.70 9.04 -11.60
C HIS A 55 9.99 8.83 -10.79
N LEU A 56 10.42 7.60 -10.57
CA LEU A 56 11.68 7.31 -9.90
C LEU A 56 12.88 7.65 -10.81
N ALA A 57 13.95 8.19 -10.23
CA ALA A 57 15.25 8.25 -10.88
C ALA A 57 15.80 6.83 -11.11
N PRO A 58 16.71 6.62 -12.10
CA PRO A 58 17.48 5.39 -12.16
C PRO A 58 18.19 5.12 -10.82
N GLY A 59 18.06 3.91 -10.28
CA GLY A 59 18.51 3.53 -8.93
C GLY A 59 17.59 3.95 -7.80
N GLY A 60 16.50 4.66 -8.07
CA GLY A 60 15.50 5.07 -7.07
C GLY A 60 14.68 3.92 -6.53
N TRP A 61 14.23 4.05 -5.27
CA TRP A 61 13.54 3.00 -4.53
C TRP A 61 12.05 3.28 -4.33
N TYR A 62 11.27 2.22 -4.36
CA TYR A 62 9.88 2.22 -3.90
C TYR A 62 9.72 1.29 -2.71
N LEU A 63 9.06 1.77 -1.65
CA LEU A 63 8.68 1.00 -0.47
C LEU A 63 7.21 1.24 -0.14
N ASN A 64 6.49 0.17 0.14
CA ASN A 64 5.09 0.21 0.54
C ASN A 64 4.86 -0.55 1.85
N TYR A 65 4.31 0.13 2.85
CA TYR A 65 3.70 -0.52 4.00
C TYR A 65 2.21 -0.65 3.75
N GLU A 66 1.68 -1.88 3.72
CA GLU A 66 0.33 -2.13 3.23
C GLU A 66 -0.35 -3.30 3.92
N ALA A 67 -1.68 -3.32 3.84
CA ALA A 67 -2.48 -4.50 4.13
C ALA A 67 -2.57 -5.40 2.89
N ALA A 68 -2.46 -6.70 3.09
CA ALA A 68 -2.58 -7.70 2.05
C ALA A 68 -3.56 -8.79 2.46
N SER A 69 -4.40 -9.25 1.55
CA SER A 69 -5.22 -10.44 1.77
C SER A 69 -4.42 -11.72 1.53
N THR A 70 -5.04 -12.85 1.82
CA THR A 70 -4.59 -14.18 1.40
C THR A 70 -5.64 -14.82 0.50
N ALA A 71 -5.21 -15.76 -0.33
CA ALA A 71 -6.13 -16.54 -1.17
C ALA A 71 -6.80 -17.69 -0.40
N ASP A 72 -6.29 -18.03 0.80
CA ASP A 72 -6.80 -19.13 1.63
C ASP A 72 -7.66 -18.58 2.77
N PRO A 73 -8.98 -18.85 2.78
CA PRO A 73 -9.88 -18.39 3.84
C PRO A 73 -9.49 -18.87 5.24
N ALA A 74 -8.89 -20.06 5.38
CA ALA A 74 -8.46 -20.58 6.68
C ALA A 74 -7.26 -19.79 7.25
N VAL A 75 -6.38 -19.32 6.38
CA VAL A 75 -5.28 -18.41 6.74
C VAL A 75 -5.81 -17.05 7.15
N GLU A 76 -6.76 -16.50 6.39
CA GLU A 76 -7.42 -15.22 6.70
C GLU A 76 -8.07 -15.28 8.10
N GLU A 77 -8.82 -16.33 8.37
CA GLU A 77 -9.45 -16.54 9.68
C GLU A 77 -8.41 -16.70 10.81
N ALA A 78 -7.29 -17.38 10.54
CA ALA A 78 -6.22 -17.51 11.52
C ALA A 78 -5.55 -16.17 11.83
N TRP A 79 -5.35 -15.31 10.82
CA TRP A 79 -4.84 -13.95 11.02
C TRP A 79 -5.83 -13.10 11.81
N GLN A 80 -7.11 -13.15 11.49
CA GLN A 80 -8.14 -12.43 12.23
C GLN A 80 -8.14 -12.83 13.72
N ARG A 81 -8.13 -14.14 14.01
CA ARG A 81 -8.05 -14.63 15.40
C ARG A 81 -6.76 -14.19 16.12
N ALA A 82 -5.65 -14.06 15.39
CA ALA A 82 -4.40 -13.57 15.98
C ALA A 82 -4.47 -12.08 16.29
N ASN A 83 -5.02 -11.27 15.37
CA ASN A 83 -5.25 -9.85 15.57
C ASN A 83 -6.21 -9.59 16.74
N ASP A 84 -7.32 -10.32 16.82
CA ASP A 84 -8.30 -10.20 17.90
C ASP A 84 -7.72 -10.53 19.29
N ARG A 85 -6.80 -11.49 19.36
CA ARG A 85 -6.06 -11.78 20.60
C ARG A 85 -5.05 -10.69 20.95
N HIS A 86 -4.44 -10.07 19.95
CA HIS A 86 -3.45 -9.00 20.15
C HIS A 86 -4.12 -7.69 20.60
N ASP A 87 -5.28 -7.37 20.04
CA ASP A 87 -6.06 -6.18 20.35
C ASP A 87 -7.54 -6.54 20.62
N PRO A 88 -7.87 -6.99 21.84
CA PRO A 88 -9.24 -7.34 22.22
C PRO A 88 -10.22 -6.16 22.18
N GLU A 89 -9.73 -4.94 22.39
CA GLU A 89 -10.56 -3.74 22.30
C GLU A 89 -11.01 -3.47 20.86
N GLN A 90 -10.08 -3.59 19.91
CA GLN A 90 -10.41 -3.48 18.49
C GLN A 90 -11.30 -4.65 18.01
N ALA A 91 -11.06 -5.87 18.51
CA ALA A 91 -11.93 -7.01 18.23
C ALA A 91 -13.38 -6.74 18.68
N HIS A 92 -13.57 -6.19 19.87
CA HIS A 92 -14.89 -5.79 20.36
C HIS A 92 -15.54 -4.72 19.47
N LYS A 93 -14.81 -3.71 19.03
CA LYS A 93 -15.30 -2.68 18.09
C LYS A 93 -15.69 -3.30 16.75
N ASN A 94 -14.93 -4.29 16.27
CA ASN A 94 -15.21 -4.99 15.01
C ASN A 94 -16.55 -5.75 15.03
N ILE A 95 -16.93 -6.31 16.17
CA ILE A 95 -18.22 -7.02 16.35
C ILE A 95 -19.40 -6.02 16.42
N HIS A 96 -19.18 -4.85 16.94
CA HIS A 96 -20.20 -3.83 17.21
C HIS A 96 -20.16 -2.63 16.27
N ARG A 97 -19.70 -2.83 15.01
CA ARG A 97 -19.65 -1.76 14.00
C ARG A 97 -21.04 -1.14 13.77
N THR A 98 -21.09 0.16 13.73
CA THR A 98 -22.23 0.89 13.18
C THR A 98 -22.39 0.58 11.69
N PRO A 99 -23.58 0.79 11.09
CA PRO A 99 -23.77 0.60 9.64
C PRO A 99 -22.75 1.37 8.78
N GLN A 100 -22.35 2.55 9.21
CA GLN A 100 -21.35 3.36 8.49
C GLN A 100 -19.94 2.77 8.59
N GLU A 101 -19.55 2.28 9.76
CA GLU A 101 -18.26 1.59 9.96
C GLU A 101 -18.22 0.26 9.22
N GLN A 102 -19.32 -0.46 9.19
CA GLN A 102 -19.44 -1.69 8.42
C GLN A 102 -19.28 -1.45 6.92
N ALA A 103 -19.93 -0.42 6.38
CA ALA A 103 -19.78 -0.05 4.96
C ALA A 103 -18.33 0.35 4.60
N ARG A 104 -17.63 1.06 5.50
CA ARG A 104 -16.20 1.39 5.33
C ARG A 104 -15.33 0.14 5.34
N TYR A 105 -15.59 -0.79 6.25
CA TYR A 105 -14.87 -2.06 6.34
C TYR A 105 -15.06 -2.90 5.07
N GLU A 106 -16.30 -3.05 4.60
CA GLU A 106 -16.60 -3.78 3.36
C GLU A 106 -15.93 -3.15 2.13
N ASN A 107 -15.89 -1.83 2.07
CA ASN A 107 -15.19 -1.11 1.00
C ASN A 107 -13.66 -1.31 1.08
N HIS A 108 -13.10 -1.35 2.29
CA HIS A 108 -11.70 -1.67 2.52
C HIS A 108 -11.38 -3.11 2.05
N MET A 109 -12.16 -4.08 2.48
CA MET A 109 -11.96 -5.50 2.13
C MET A 109 -12.11 -5.77 0.63
N ARG A 110 -12.98 -5.01 -0.06
CA ARG A 110 -13.24 -5.17 -1.50
C ARG A 110 -12.00 -5.04 -2.37
N TYR A 111 -11.08 -4.21 -1.97
CA TYR A 111 -9.89 -3.87 -2.76
C TYR A 111 -8.60 -4.47 -2.20
N LEU A 112 -8.68 -5.26 -1.13
CA LEU A 112 -7.51 -6.02 -0.67
C LEU A 112 -7.18 -7.12 -1.69
N ILE A 113 -5.90 -7.23 -2.01
CA ILE A 113 -5.37 -8.26 -2.90
C ILE A 113 -4.25 -9.02 -2.22
N PRO A 114 -4.03 -10.30 -2.60
CA PRO A 114 -2.92 -11.08 -2.06
C PRO A 114 -1.56 -10.46 -2.35
N LEU A 115 -0.63 -10.61 -1.41
CA LEU A 115 0.72 -10.10 -1.54
C LEU A 115 1.43 -10.55 -2.84
N PRO A 116 1.37 -11.83 -3.28
CA PRO A 116 1.99 -12.23 -4.54
C PRO A 116 1.52 -11.39 -5.73
N GLN A 117 0.23 -11.08 -5.80
CA GLN A 117 -0.32 -10.24 -6.87
C GLN A 117 0.23 -8.81 -6.83
N GLN A 118 0.47 -8.25 -5.63
CA GLN A 118 1.09 -6.92 -5.50
C GLN A 118 2.54 -6.94 -6.00
N LEU A 119 3.31 -8.00 -5.67
CA LEU A 119 4.69 -8.18 -6.15
C LEU A 119 4.72 -8.36 -7.67
N ASP A 120 3.78 -9.11 -8.25
CA ASP A 120 3.63 -9.27 -9.71
C ASP A 120 3.36 -7.94 -10.42
N TYR A 121 2.61 -7.04 -9.79
CA TYR A 121 2.39 -5.71 -10.34
C TYR A 121 3.67 -4.87 -10.37
N LEU A 122 4.51 -4.94 -9.31
CA LEU A 122 5.82 -4.30 -9.32
C LEU A 122 6.72 -4.87 -10.40
N GLN A 123 6.77 -6.20 -10.52
CA GLN A 123 7.56 -6.86 -11.56
C GLN A 123 7.09 -6.45 -12.97
N SER A 124 5.78 -6.39 -13.18
CA SER A 124 5.18 -5.96 -14.45
C SER A 124 5.49 -4.50 -14.80
N ALA A 125 5.68 -3.64 -13.80
CA ALA A 125 6.07 -2.25 -13.97
C ALA A 125 7.58 -2.08 -14.26
N GLY A 126 8.39 -3.13 -14.08
CA GLY A 126 9.82 -3.11 -14.38
C GLY A 126 10.74 -2.97 -13.16
N PHE A 127 10.21 -2.99 -11.95
CA PHE A 127 11.05 -2.97 -10.73
C PHE A 127 11.94 -4.20 -10.64
N LEU A 128 13.15 -4.02 -10.12
CA LEU A 128 14.08 -5.07 -9.76
C LEU A 128 14.31 -5.09 -8.23
N GLY A 129 14.94 -6.17 -7.74
CA GLY A 129 15.19 -6.36 -6.33
C GLY A 129 13.92 -6.34 -5.49
N ILE A 130 12.81 -6.84 -6.06
CA ILE A 130 11.52 -6.91 -5.38
C ILE A 130 11.64 -7.90 -4.24
N ASP A 131 11.33 -7.45 -3.02
CA ASP A 131 11.39 -8.29 -1.83
C ASP A 131 10.38 -7.82 -0.77
N VAL A 132 10.15 -8.70 0.21
CA VAL A 132 9.34 -8.46 1.40
C VAL A 132 10.29 -8.23 2.57
N TYR A 133 10.38 -7.00 3.03
CA TYR A 133 11.30 -6.58 4.09
C TYR A 133 10.77 -6.87 5.49
N TRP A 134 9.46 -6.92 5.61
CA TRP A 134 8.78 -7.27 6.85
C TRP A 134 7.35 -7.75 6.57
N LYS A 135 6.90 -8.74 7.34
CA LYS A 135 5.51 -9.22 7.30
C LYS A 135 5.06 -9.67 8.69
N HIS A 136 3.89 -9.22 9.08
CA HIS A 136 3.18 -9.73 10.26
C HIS A 136 1.70 -9.86 9.89
N LEU A 137 1.23 -11.09 9.78
CA LEU A 137 -0.13 -11.46 9.36
C LEU A 137 -0.50 -10.78 8.03
N ASP A 138 -1.50 -9.93 8.02
CA ASP A 138 -1.98 -9.14 6.89
C ASP A 138 -1.14 -7.89 6.59
N ASN A 139 -0.32 -7.44 7.53
CA ASN A 139 0.53 -6.27 7.36
C ASN A 139 1.87 -6.63 6.74
N VAL A 140 2.31 -5.86 5.75
CA VAL A 140 3.51 -6.15 4.98
C VAL A 140 4.26 -4.88 4.57
N ILE A 141 5.60 -4.93 4.61
CA ILE A 141 6.48 -3.95 3.96
C ILE A 141 7.18 -4.64 2.81
N TYR A 142 6.99 -4.14 1.61
CA TYR A 142 7.61 -4.67 0.39
C TYR A 142 7.99 -3.53 -0.55
N GLY A 143 8.80 -3.83 -1.53
CA GLY A 143 9.22 -2.82 -2.50
C GLY A 143 10.26 -3.34 -3.48
N GLY A 144 10.89 -2.43 -4.20
CA GLY A 144 11.91 -2.70 -5.18
C GLY A 144 12.55 -1.40 -5.66
N TYR A 145 13.44 -1.48 -6.64
CA TYR A 145 14.10 -0.30 -7.18
C TYR A 145 13.96 -0.23 -8.72
N ARG A 146 14.05 0.99 -9.26
CA ARG A 146 14.20 1.21 -10.69
C ARG A 146 15.66 0.94 -11.09
N PRO A 147 15.93 0.07 -12.07
CA PRO A 147 17.32 -0.16 -12.53
C PRO A 147 17.99 1.12 -13.06
N VAL A 148 19.33 1.12 -13.05
CA VAL A 148 20.18 2.20 -13.57
C VAL A 148 20.17 2.19 -15.09
#